data_16722b68367572fb1ddfc864a2c28c62
#
_entry.id   16722b68367572fb1ddfc864a2c28c62
#
_cell.length_a   1.000
_cell.length_b   1.000
_cell.length_c   1.000
_cell.angle_alpha   90.00
_cell.angle_beta   90.00
_cell.angle_gamma   90.00
#
_symmetry.space_group_name_H-M   'P 1'
#
loop_
_entity.id
_entity.type
_entity.pdbx_description
1 polymer ?
#
loop_
_entity_poly.entity_id
_entity_poly.type
_entity_poly.pdbx_seq_one_letter_code
_entity_poly.pdbx_strand_id
1 'polypeptide(L)'
;MRRVLVLLSLCLLVAAACASNPPRVQRSEFEDIPVPKGLTVDLNKSTIIESPTVKAARLFYKGRVEIESLAVAFRTTLEANGWRNISATTASDKGVTQIYEKPGSSLQVLIYEGWYDTWVEMSATRAITPSAQPK
;
A
#
# COMPACT_ATOMS: atom_id res chain seq x y z
N MET A 1 22.88 43.47 -34.69
CA MET A 1 23.54 42.27 -34.16
C MET A 1 23.54 42.16 -32.63
N ARG A 2 23.94 43.18 -31.87
CA ARG A 2 23.91 43.13 -30.38
C ARG A 2 22.54 42.80 -29.76
N ARG A 3 21.45 43.34 -30.31
CA ARG A 3 20.09 43.11 -29.79
C ARG A 3 19.57 41.66 -30.06
N VAL A 4 20.00 41.03 -31.13
CA VAL A 4 19.62 39.65 -31.49
C VAL A 4 20.36 38.65 -30.57
N LEU A 5 21.62 38.93 -30.25
CA LEU A 5 22.42 38.12 -29.31
C LEU A 5 21.86 38.15 -27.88
N VAL A 6 21.35 39.29 -27.42
CA VAL A 6 20.72 39.43 -26.10
C VAL A 6 19.40 38.65 -26.03
N LEU A 7 18.61 38.64 -27.07
CA LEU A 7 17.34 37.91 -27.15
C LEU A 7 17.59 36.40 -27.22
N LEU A 8 18.62 35.94 -27.91
CA LEU A 8 19.02 34.54 -27.99
C LEU A 8 19.53 34.01 -26.64
N SER A 9 20.27 34.86 -25.90
CA SER A 9 20.76 34.51 -24.55
C SER A 9 19.63 34.41 -23.51
N LEU A 10 18.57 35.21 -23.65
CA LEU A 10 17.43 35.18 -22.73
C LEU A 10 16.54 33.95 -22.93
N CYS A 11 16.42 33.44 -24.17
CA CYS A 11 15.69 32.22 -24.46
C CYS A 11 16.36 30.93 -23.94
N LEU A 12 17.69 30.92 -23.81
CA LEU A 12 18.43 29.75 -23.26
C LEU A 12 18.25 29.59 -21.74
N LEU A 13 17.92 30.66 -21.01
CA LEU A 13 17.78 30.63 -19.56
C LEU A 13 16.43 30.09 -19.07
N VAL A 14 15.43 29.98 -19.94
CA VAL A 14 14.07 29.51 -19.56
C VAL A 14 13.91 27.99 -19.68
N ALA A 15 14.83 27.30 -20.33
CA ALA A 15 14.74 25.84 -20.57
C ALA A 15 15.22 24.95 -19.39
N ALA A 16 15.71 25.54 -18.27
CA ALA A 16 16.30 24.78 -17.17
C ALA A 16 15.34 24.51 -15.98
N ALA A 17 14.05 24.83 -16.08
CA ALA A 17 13.15 24.85 -14.91
C ALA A 17 12.05 23.78 -14.90
N CYS A 18 12.21 22.65 -15.57
CA CYS A 18 11.26 21.54 -15.48
C CYS A 18 11.93 20.19 -15.30
N ALA A 19 12.84 20.06 -14.35
CA ALA A 19 13.23 18.78 -13.80
C ALA A 19 12.36 18.51 -12.56
N SER A 20 11.06 18.27 -12.75
CA SER A 20 10.22 17.66 -11.74
C SER A 20 10.72 16.22 -11.58
N ASN A 21 11.43 15.93 -10.51
CA ASN A 21 11.69 14.57 -10.12
C ASN A 21 10.33 13.88 -9.95
N PRO A 22 10.04 12.78 -10.67
CA PRO A 22 8.83 12.01 -10.40
C PRO A 22 8.88 11.61 -8.93
N PRO A 23 7.75 11.66 -8.20
CA PRO A 23 7.71 11.19 -6.83
C PRO A 23 8.25 9.77 -6.84
N ARG A 24 9.34 9.51 -6.11
CA ARG A 24 9.81 8.16 -5.85
C ARG A 24 8.64 7.46 -5.17
N VAL A 25 7.97 6.58 -5.88
CA VAL A 25 7.09 5.61 -5.27
C VAL A 25 8.00 4.85 -4.31
N GLN A 26 7.93 5.20 -3.03
CA GLN A 26 8.54 4.38 -1.99
C GLN A 26 7.91 3.01 -2.16
N ARG A 27 8.69 2.03 -2.63
CA ARG A 27 8.25 0.64 -2.65
C ARG A 27 7.89 0.32 -1.23
N SER A 28 6.60 0.15 -0.99
CA SER A 28 6.11 -0.27 0.31
C SER A 28 6.70 -1.64 0.58
N GLU A 29 7.34 -1.84 1.72
CA GLU A 29 7.81 -3.17 2.15
C GLU A 29 6.66 -4.17 2.32
N PHE A 30 5.45 -3.72 2.15
CA PHE A 30 4.24 -4.52 2.15
C PHE A 30 3.68 -4.77 0.74
N GLU A 31 4.45 -4.45 -0.32
CA GLU A 31 4.08 -4.79 -1.71
C GLU A 31 4.06 -6.30 -1.97
N ASP A 32 4.67 -7.08 -1.10
CA ASP A 32 4.59 -8.54 -1.11
C ASP A 32 3.24 -9.09 -0.63
N ILE A 33 2.36 -8.24 -0.10
CA ILE A 33 0.98 -8.60 0.24
C ILE A 33 0.12 -8.43 -1.01
N PRO A 34 -0.35 -9.53 -1.60
CA PRO A 34 -1.14 -9.45 -2.81
C PRO A 34 -2.51 -8.83 -2.54
N VAL A 35 -2.91 -7.92 -3.40
CA VAL A 35 -4.21 -7.27 -3.35
C VAL A 35 -5.06 -7.71 -4.54
N PRO A 36 -6.30 -8.16 -4.34
CA PRO A 36 -7.20 -8.54 -5.42
C PRO A 36 -7.44 -7.41 -6.42
N LYS A 37 -7.69 -7.78 -7.68
CA LYS A 37 -8.03 -6.83 -8.74
C LYS A 37 -9.32 -6.07 -8.42
N GLY A 38 -9.43 -4.85 -8.95
CA GLY A 38 -10.62 -4.01 -8.76
C GLY A 38 -10.54 -3.09 -7.56
N LEU A 39 -9.46 -3.16 -6.78
CA LEU A 39 -9.18 -2.27 -5.66
C LEU A 39 -8.14 -1.21 -6.03
N THR A 40 -8.36 0.01 -5.56
CA THR A 40 -7.43 1.14 -5.68
C THR A 40 -7.01 1.59 -4.28
N VAL A 41 -5.71 1.80 -4.07
CA VAL A 41 -5.18 2.28 -2.80
C VAL A 41 -5.59 3.74 -2.54
N ASP A 42 -5.99 4.04 -1.30
CA ASP A 42 -6.18 5.41 -0.82
C ASP A 42 -4.95 5.83 0.01
N LEU A 43 -4.01 6.50 -0.64
CA LEU A 43 -2.75 6.93 -0.01
C LEU A 43 -2.98 7.97 1.10
N ASN A 44 -4.04 8.77 1.03
CA ASN A 44 -4.32 9.81 2.04
C ASN A 44 -4.73 9.20 3.39
N LYS A 45 -5.32 8.01 3.37
CA LYS A 45 -5.72 7.28 4.57
C LYS A 45 -4.67 6.28 5.03
N SER A 46 -3.76 5.89 4.14
CA SER A 46 -2.76 4.86 4.42
C SER A 46 -1.58 5.43 5.21
N THR A 47 -1.06 4.65 6.14
CA THR A 47 0.07 5.02 7.00
C THR A 47 1.04 3.86 7.13
N ILE A 48 2.34 4.15 7.08
CA ILE A 48 3.41 3.20 7.35
C ILE A 48 4.24 3.74 8.49
N ILE A 49 4.51 2.90 9.48
CA ILE A 49 5.32 3.20 10.66
C ILE A 49 6.52 2.26 10.67
N GLU A 50 7.70 2.83 10.79
CA GLU A 50 8.94 2.07 10.88
C GLU A 50 9.65 2.34 12.20
N SER A 51 10.09 1.28 12.85
CA SER A 51 10.97 1.31 14.01
C SER A 51 12.16 0.37 13.77
N PRO A 52 13.21 0.40 14.60
CA PRO A 52 14.36 -0.48 14.41
C PRO A 52 14.04 -1.98 14.45
N THR A 53 12.96 -2.37 15.09
CA THR A 53 12.59 -3.79 15.33
C THR A 53 11.28 -4.21 14.71
N VAL A 54 10.42 -3.26 14.31
CA VAL A 54 9.09 -3.54 13.77
C VAL A 54 8.74 -2.55 12.68
N LYS A 55 8.17 -3.06 11.61
CA LYS A 55 7.45 -2.27 10.61
C LYS A 55 5.98 -2.57 10.70
N ALA A 56 5.16 -1.53 10.64
CA ALA A 56 3.70 -1.64 10.64
C ALA A 56 3.12 -0.78 9.50
N ALA A 57 2.06 -1.27 8.87
CA ALA A 57 1.32 -0.53 7.87
C ALA A 57 -0.16 -0.64 8.13
N ARG A 58 -0.87 0.44 7.90
CA ARG A 58 -2.31 0.47 7.80
C ARG A 58 -2.65 1.03 6.42
N LEU A 59 -3.11 0.16 5.54
CA LEU A 59 -3.36 0.46 4.14
C LEU A 59 -4.86 0.41 3.87
N PHE A 60 -5.36 1.41 3.16
CA PHE A 60 -6.75 1.50 2.77
C PHE A 60 -6.88 1.35 1.26
N TYR A 61 -7.82 0.51 0.86
CA TYR A 61 -8.21 0.30 -0.52
C TYR A 61 -9.71 0.49 -0.66
N LYS A 62 -10.14 0.84 -1.85
CA LYS A 62 -11.56 0.95 -2.21
C LYS A 62 -11.81 0.42 -3.61
N GLY A 63 -13.02 -0.07 -3.84
CA GLY A 63 -13.44 -0.56 -5.14
C GLY A 63 -14.91 -0.96 -5.14
N ARG A 64 -15.45 -1.19 -6.32
CA ARG A 64 -16.84 -1.64 -6.50
C ARG A 64 -16.88 -3.15 -6.68
N VAL A 65 -16.51 -3.87 -5.65
CA VAL A 65 -16.49 -5.33 -5.61
C VAL A 65 -17.26 -5.78 -4.37
N GLU A 66 -18.05 -6.79 -4.51
CA GLU A 66 -18.87 -7.35 -3.44
C GLU A 66 -17.99 -7.93 -2.33
N ILE A 67 -18.41 -7.76 -1.06
CA ILE A 67 -17.63 -8.10 0.15
C ILE A 67 -17.26 -9.59 0.19
N GLU A 68 -18.20 -10.48 -0.08
CA GLU A 68 -17.95 -11.92 -0.03
C GLU A 68 -16.97 -12.36 -1.11
N SER A 69 -17.11 -11.82 -2.31
CA SER A 69 -16.17 -12.05 -3.41
C SER A 69 -14.76 -11.60 -3.07
N LEU A 70 -14.61 -10.43 -2.43
CA LEU A 70 -13.31 -9.94 -1.94
C LEU A 70 -12.76 -10.84 -0.83
N ALA A 71 -13.59 -11.27 0.11
CA ALA A 71 -13.16 -12.15 1.20
C ALA A 71 -12.60 -13.48 0.66
N VAL A 72 -13.26 -14.08 -0.32
CA VAL A 72 -12.78 -15.29 -0.99
C VAL A 72 -11.50 -15.02 -1.77
N ALA A 73 -11.44 -13.92 -2.52
CA ALA A 73 -10.27 -13.54 -3.31
C ALA A 73 -9.04 -13.28 -2.43
N PHE A 74 -9.20 -12.56 -1.32
CA PHE A 74 -8.11 -12.35 -0.35
C PHE A 74 -7.63 -13.66 0.24
N ARG A 75 -8.53 -14.53 0.70
CA ARG A 75 -8.16 -15.83 1.25
C ARG A 75 -7.35 -16.64 0.24
N THR A 76 -7.88 -16.85 -0.95
CA THR A 76 -7.23 -17.62 -2.00
C THR A 76 -5.85 -17.08 -2.36
N THR A 77 -5.76 -15.76 -2.52
CA THR A 77 -4.52 -15.12 -2.97
C THR A 77 -3.47 -15.09 -1.85
N LEU A 78 -3.87 -14.82 -0.61
CA LEU A 78 -2.97 -14.79 0.54
C LEU A 78 -2.45 -16.19 0.86
N GLU A 79 -3.31 -17.21 0.88
CA GLU A 79 -2.89 -18.60 1.12
C GLU A 79 -1.93 -19.09 0.03
N ALA A 80 -2.20 -18.77 -1.24
CA ALA A 80 -1.28 -19.08 -2.35
C ALA A 80 0.09 -18.40 -2.22
N ASN A 81 0.17 -17.29 -1.48
CA ASN A 81 1.41 -16.57 -1.19
C ASN A 81 2.00 -16.91 0.19
N GLY A 82 1.57 -18.02 0.80
CA GLY A 82 2.14 -18.59 2.01
C GLY A 82 1.67 -17.93 3.31
N TRP A 83 0.59 -17.14 3.29
CA TRP A 83 -0.09 -16.67 4.49
C TRP A 83 -1.01 -17.76 5.03
N ARG A 84 -0.98 -17.99 6.32
CA ARG A 84 -1.87 -18.93 6.99
C ARG A 84 -3.07 -18.18 7.56
N ASN A 85 -4.28 -18.54 7.17
CA ASN A 85 -5.49 -17.98 7.77
C ASN A 85 -5.66 -18.53 9.19
N ILE A 86 -5.78 -17.63 10.16
CA ILE A 86 -5.98 -17.98 11.58
C ILE A 86 -7.44 -17.87 11.98
N SER A 87 -8.10 -16.82 11.49
CA SER A 87 -9.49 -16.52 11.85
C SER A 87 -10.18 -15.77 10.72
N ALA A 88 -11.48 -16.03 10.59
CA ALA A 88 -12.37 -15.23 9.76
C ALA A 88 -13.67 -15.02 10.53
N THR A 89 -14.08 -13.77 10.68
CA THR A 89 -15.31 -13.40 11.37
C THR A 89 -16.15 -12.52 10.44
N THR A 90 -17.39 -12.89 10.25
CA THR A 90 -18.39 -12.09 9.53
C THR A 90 -19.31 -11.46 10.54
N ALA A 91 -19.40 -10.14 10.55
CA ALA A 91 -20.39 -9.40 11.32
C ALA A 91 -21.36 -8.74 10.34
N SER A 92 -22.63 -9.01 10.49
CA SER A 92 -23.69 -8.59 9.54
C SER A 92 -23.76 -7.09 9.30
N ASP A 93 -23.28 -6.28 10.24
CA ASP A 93 -23.29 -4.82 10.21
C ASP A 93 -21.91 -4.18 10.03
N LYS A 94 -20.84 -4.97 10.12
CA LYS A 94 -19.43 -4.47 10.12
C LYS A 94 -18.54 -5.08 9.06
N GLY A 95 -19.09 -5.94 8.20
CA GLY A 95 -18.34 -6.60 7.14
C GLY A 95 -17.59 -7.87 7.59
N VAL A 96 -16.52 -8.19 6.91
CA VAL A 96 -15.73 -9.42 7.12
C VAL A 96 -14.33 -9.06 7.61
N THR A 97 -13.91 -9.65 8.71
CA THR A 97 -12.54 -9.58 9.22
C THR A 97 -11.84 -10.92 9.01
N GLN A 98 -10.66 -10.88 8.44
CA GLN A 98 -9.80 -12.05 8.26
C GLN A 98 -8.42 -11.78 8.86
N ILE A 99 -7.86 -12.76 9.56
CA ILE A 99 -6.54 -12.65 10.20
C ILE A 99 -5.63 -13.72 9.63
N TYR A 100 -4.45 -13.29 9.25
CA TYR A 100 -3.41 -14.13 8.64
C TYR A 100 -2.08 -13.97 9.35
N GLU A 101 -1.24 -14.99 9.25
CA GLU A 101 0.13 -14.95 9.74
C GLU A 101 1.12 -15.58 8.77
N LYS A 102 2.35 -15.11 8.83
CA LYS A 102 3.58 -15.73 8.30
C LYS A 102 4.65 -15.66 9.38
N PRO A 103 5.76 -16.42 9.30
CA PRO A 103 6.86 -16.25 10.23
C PRO A 103 7.30 -14.77 10.34
N GLY A 104 7.22 -14.21 11.55
CA GLY A 104 7.57 -12.82 11.84
C GLY A 104 6.62 -11.75 11.29
N SER A 105 5.46 -12.13 10.74
CA SER A 105 4.51 -11.18 10.16
C SER A 105 3.08 -11.54 10.52
N SER A 106 2.25 -10.53 10.73
CA SER A 106 0.80 -10.69 10.87
C SER A 106 0.06 -9.71 9.97
N LEU A 107 -1.13 -10.08 9.53
CA LEU A 107 -1.97 -9.30 8.65
C LEU A 107 -3.43 -9.45 9.06
N GLN A 108 -4.10 -8.34 9.29
CA GLN A 108 -5.55 -8.27 9.40
C GLN A 108 -6.11 -7.61 8.15
N VAL A 109 -7.14 -8.20 7.58
CA VAL A 109 -7.91 -7.66 6.45
C VAL A 109 -9.35 -7.45 6.94
N LEU A 110 -9.80 -6.20 6.96
CA LEU A 110 -11.18 -5.82 7.26
C LEU A 110 -11.83 -5.32 5.97
N ILE A 111 -12.90 -5.95 5.55
CA ILE A 111 -13.68 -5.61 4.35
C ILE A 111 -15.03 -5.13 4.82
N TYR A 112 -15.43 -3.92 4.44
CA TYR A 112 -16.70 -3.33 4.87
C TYR A 112 -17.33 -2.47 3.78
N GLU A 113 -18.64 -2.31 3.87
CA GLU A 113 -19.39 -1.48 2.94
C GLU A 113 -19.26 0.00 3.32
N GLY A 114 -18.92 0.82 2.34
CA GLY A 114 -18.97 2.27 2.43
C GLY A 114 -20.22 2.80 1.73
N TRP A 115 -20.29 4.12 1.55
CA TRP A 115 -21.48 4.76 0.95
C TRP A 115 -21.66 4.40 -0.54
N TYR A 116 -20.57 4.29 -1.31
CA TYR A 116 -20.59 3.96 -2.74
C TYR A 116 -19.65 2.83 -3.12
N ASP A 117 -18.63 2.60 -2.31
CA ASP A 117 -17.55 1.65 -2.57
C ASP A 117 -17.43 0.67 -1.41
N THR A 118 -16.95 -0.51 -1.69
CA THR A 118 -16.44 -1.44 -0.69
C THR A 118 -15.05 -0.99 -0.28
N TRP A 119 -14.82 -0.87 1.01
CA TRP A 119 -13.54 -0.53 1.60
C TRP A 119 -12.84 -1.76 2.13
N VAL A 120 -11.53 -1.74 1.99
CA VAL A 120 -10.64 -2.74 2.59
C VAL A 120 -9.58 -2.03 3.41
N GLU A 121 -9.53 -2.34 4.68
CA GLU A 121 -8.47 -1.91 5.58
C GLU A 121 -7.54 -3.09 5.85
N MET A 122 -6.26 -2.93 5.54
CA MET A 122 -5.22 -3.91 5.79
C MET A 122 -4.27 -3.39 6.85
N SER A 123 -4.21 -4.07 7.99
CA SER A 123 -3.25 -3.78 9.06
C SER A 123 -2.19 -4.88 9.10
N ALA A 124 -0.98 -4.54 8.68
CA ALA A 124 0.14 -5.47 8.60
C ALA A 124 1.24 -5.08 9.59
N THR A 125 1.86 -6.08 10.21
CA THR A 125 3.05 -5.91 11.05
C THR A 125 4.11 -6.91 10.64
N ARG A 126 5.38 -6.48 10.69
CA ARG A 126 6.54 -7.31 10.38
C ARG A 126 7.66 -7.06 11.39
N ALA A 127 8.13 -8.12 12.03
CA ALA A 127 9.32 -8.05 12.86
C ALA A 127 10.56 -7.89 11.95
N ILE A 128 11.43 -6.94 12.30
CA ILE A 128 12.74 -6.77 11.66
C ILE A 128 13.76 -7.44 12.58
N THR A 129 14.42 -8.48 12.10
CA THR A 129 15.59 -9.00 12.78
C THR A 129 16.73 -8.00 12.52
N PRO A 130 17.30 -7.34 13.55
CA PRO A 130 18.47 -6.49 13.34
C PRO A 130 19.56 -7.36 12.72
N SER A 131 20.04 -7.01 11.53
CA SER A 131 21.23 -7.64 10.98
C SER A 131 22.35 -7.39 11.98
N ALA A 132 22.95 -8.46 12.50
CA ALA A 132 24.12 -8.35 13.35
C ALA A 132 25.17 -7.54 12.59
N GLN A 133 25.46 -6.33 13.06
CA GLN A 133 26.59 -5.57 12.53
C GLN A 133 27.86 -6.40 12.80
N PRO A 134 28.68 -6.67 11.80
CA PRO A 134 29.98 -7.29 12.05
C PRO A 134 30.79 -6.31 12.89
N LYS A 135 31.33 -6.83 13.99
CA LYS A 135 32.17 -6.13 14.93
C LYS A 135 33.56 -5.89 14.33
#